data_eea61df8cfc3b0d7efd7be7d9cb413e8
#
_entry.id   eea61df8cfc3b0d7efd7be7d9cb413e8
#
_cell.length_a   1.000
_cell.length_b   1.000
_cell.length_c   1.000
_cell.angle_alpha   90.00
_cell.angle_beta   90.00
_cell.angle_gamma   90.00
#
_symmetry.space_group_name_H-M   'P 1'
#
loop_
_entity.id
_entity.type
_entity.pdbx_description
1 polymer ?
#
loop_
_entity_poly.entity_id
_entity_poly.type
_entity_poly.pdbx_seq_one_letter_code
_entity_poly.pdbx_strand_id
1 'polypeptide(L)'
;IGGLTMGADPVAYGIAAVAATKGISLRSFSVRKEEKDHGMKGRIAGALQVGDRVIITEDTVTRGTSIFEAVEAVREFGAVPVFITVIVDRGGTCAAMAKEEGIPYIPLLTAPDLGYAFGS
;
A
#
# COMPACT_ATOMS: atom_id res chain seq x y z
N ILE A 1 7.85 2.73 1.52
CA ILE A 1 6.75 1.76 1.49
C ILE A 1 5.74 2.05 2.59
N GLY A 2 4.48 2.01 2.29
CA GLY A 2 3.41 2.22 3.25
C GLY A 2 2.03 1.99 2.68
N GLY A 3 1.02 2.23 3.48
CA GLY A 3 -0.37 2.10 3.09
C GLY A 3 -1.30 2.53 4.21
N LEU A 4 -2.56 2.23 4.05
CA LEU A 4 -3.58 2.65 5.01
C LEU A 4 -3.44 1.88 6.32
N THR A 5 -3.37 2.62 7.42
CA THR A 5 -3.31 2.00 8.75
C THR A 5 -4.64 1.27 9.03
N MET A 6 -4.66 0.15 9.70
CA MET A 6 -3.60 -0.55 10.40
C MET A 6 -3.05 -1.73 9.60
N GLY A 7 -3.83 -2.23 8.62
CA GLY A 7 -3.49 -3.45 7.89
C GLY A 7 -2.17 -3.37 7.14
N ALA A 8 -1.84 -2.21 6.59
CA ALA A 8 -0.58 -2.03 5.86
C ALA A 8 0.65 -1.94 6.77
N ASP A 9 0.49 -1.51 8.01
CA ASP A 9 1.61 -1.15 8.87
C ASP A 9 2.59 -2.32 9.13
N PRO A 10 2.15 -3.49 9.59
CA PRO A 10 3.11 -4.58 9.81
C PRO A 10 3.78 -5.04 8.52
N VAL A 11 3.08 -4.99 7.40
CA VAL A 11 3.64 -5.36 6.09
C VAL A 11 4.73 -4.37 5.69
N ALA A 12 4.42 -3.08 5.73
CA ALA A 12 5.35 -2.03 5.33
C ALA A 12 6.60 -2.02 6.21
N TYR A 13 6.43 -2.07 7.52
CA TYR A 13 7.55 -2.04 8.46
C TYR A 13 8.36 -3.33 8.39
N GLY A 14 7.71 -4.47 8.22
CA GLY A 14 8.39 -5.76 8.06
C GLY A 14 9.25 -5.80 6.80
N ILE A 15 8.71 -5.35 5.68
CA ILE A 15 9.45 -5.31 4.43
C ILE A 15 10.63 -4.34 4.53
N ALA A 16 10.43 -3.15 5.10
CA ALA A 16 11.51 -2.18 5.29
C ALA A 16 12.63 -2.75 6.17
N ALA A 17 12.27 -3.44 7.26
CA ALA A 17 13.24 -4.05 8.16
C ALA A 17 14.06 -5.16 7.46
N VAL A 18 13.40 -6.04 6.73
CA VAL A 18 14.09 -7.10 5.98
C VAL A 18 14.96 -6.51 4.88
N ALA A 19 14.47 -5.50 4.16
CA ALA A 19 15.26 -4.82 3.14
C ALA A 19 16.56 -4.26 3.72
N ALA A 20 16.50 -3.67 4.91
CA ALA A 20 17.67 -3.11 5.59
C ALA A 20 18.74 -4.18 5.84
N THR A 21 18.34 -5.42 6.17
CA THR A 21 19.30 -6.51 6.35
C THR A 21 20.02 -6.91 5.07
N LYS A 22 19.46 -6.50 3.93
CA LYS A 22 20.02 -6.78 2.59
C LYS A 22 20.70 -5.55 1.99
N GLY A 23 20.90 -4.51 2.79
CA GLY A 23 21.52 -3.26 2.31
C GLY A 23 20.60 -2.37 1.48
N ILE A 24 19.31 -2.63 1.47
CA ILE A 24 18.33 -1.83 0.72
C ILE A 24 17.65 -0.86 1.70
N SER A 25 17.70 0.42 1.40
CA SER A 25 17.05 1.45 2.22
C SER A 25 15.65 1.71 1.71
N LEU A 26 14.66 1.32 2.52
CA LEU A 26 13.25 1.65 2.30
C LEU A 26 12.73 2.40 3.51
N ARG A 27 12.33 3.64 3.35
CA ARG A 27 11.67 4.39 4.41
C ARG A 27 10.21 3.97 4.45
N SER A 28 9.67 3.77 5.64
CA SER A 28 8.29 3.34 5.82
C SER A 28 7.42 4.48 6.35
N PHE A 29 6.14 4.43 6.03
CA PHE A 29 5.16 5.40 6.48
C PHE A 29 3.81 4.73 6.64
N SER A 30 2.87 5.44 7.27
CA SER A 30 1.47 5.03 7.38
C SER A 30 0.57 6.13 6.85
N VAL A 31 -0.54 5.73 6.26
CA VAL A 31 -1.62 6.66 5.90
C VAL A 31 -2.72 6.50 6.94
N ARG A 32 -3.03 7.56 7.67
CA ARG A 32 -4.13 7.56 8.64
C ARG A 32 -5.47 7.56 7.92
N LYS A 33 -6.45 6.92 8.52
CA LYS A 33 -7.82 6.91 7.96
C LYS A 33 -8.45 8.29 7.97
N GLU A 34 -8.05 9.12 8.95
CA GLU A 34 -8.56 10.47 9.11
C GLU A 34 -7.41 11.45 9.26
N GLU A 35 -7.64 12.69 8.80
CA GLU A 35 -6.69 13.77 9.01
C GLU A 35 -6.55 14.06 10.49
N LYS A 36 -5.33 14.29 10.95
CA LYS A 36 -5.12 14.57 12.36
C LYS A 36 -5.17 16.05 12.63
N ASP A 37 -4.62 16.98 12.16
CA ASP A 37 -4.70 18.41 12.52
C ASP A 37 -4.43 19.38 11.37
N HIS A 38 -3.88 18.94 10.25
CA HIS A 38 -3.28 19.84 9.27
C HIS A 38 -3.57 19.45 7.82
N GLY A 39 -4.80 19.11 7.52
CA GLY A 39 -5.20 18.80 6.15
C GLY A 39 -4.52 17.54 5.61
N MET A 40 -4.22 17.52 4.34
CA MET A 40 -3.71 16.32 3.66
C MET A 40 -2.42 15.78 4.27
N LYS A 41 -1.53 16.66 4.72
CA LYS A 41 -0.28 16.25 5.35
C LYS A 41 -0.49 15.57 6.69
N GLY A 42 -1.61 15.85 7.36
CA GLY A 42 -1.97 15.20 8.62
C GLY A 42 -2.34 13.74 8.49
N ARG A 43 -2.55 13.22 7.28
CA ARG A 43 -2.83 11.81 7.05
C ARG A 43 -1.57 10.94 6.98
N ILE A 44 -0.40 11.53 6.81
CA ILE A 44 0.85 10.79 6.67
C ILE A 44 1.61 10.77 8.00
N ALA A 45 1.95 9.57 8.48
CA ALA A 45 2.81 9.37 9.62
C ALA A 45 4.05 8.58 9.16
N GLY A 46 5.23 9.00 9.60
CA GLY A 46 6.47 8.31 9.25
C GLY A 46 7.35 9.11 8.30
N ALA A 47 8.12 8.42 7.47
CA ALA A 47 9.27 8.99 6.79
C ALA A 47 9.05 9.37 5.32
N LEU A 48 7.80 9.53 4.89
CA LEU A 48 7.51 9.91 3.51
C LEU A 48 7.94 11.35 3.25
N GLN A 49 8.53 11.57 2.08
CA GLN A 49 8.96 12.90 1.63
C GLN A 49 8.36 13.21 0.26
N VAL A 50 8.13 14.49 0.00
CA VAL A 50 7.68 14.96 -1.31
C VAL A 50 8.66 14.50 -2.39
N GLY A 51 8.14 13.98 -3.48
CA GLY A 51 8.95 13.47 -4.58
C GLY A 51 9.35 12.00 -4.45
N ASP A 52 9.08 11.36 -3.32
CA ASP A 52 9.39 9.94 -3.14
C ASP A 52 8.63 9.07 -4.13
N ARG A 53 9.29 8.00 -4.57
CA ARG A 53 8.67 6.90 -5.33
C ARG A 53 8.27 5.84 -4.32
N VAL A 54 7.02 5.45 -4.35
CA VAL A 54 6.39 4.74 -3.23
C VAL A 54 5.82 3.38 -3.66
N ILE A 55 6.06 2.38 -2.82
CA ILE A 55 5.35 1.10 -2.88
C ILE A 55 4.16 1.20 -1.92
N ILE A 56 2.96 0.98 -2.44
CA ILE A 56 1.74 0.90 -1.64
C ILE A 56 1.48 -0.56 -1.29
N THR A 57 1.18 -0.83 -0.03
CA THR A 57 0.96 -2.20 0.43
C THR A 57 -0.27 -2.32 1.31
N GLU A 58 -0.72 -3.55 1.49
CA GLU A 58 -1.83 -3.92 2.37
C GLU A 58 -1.64 -5.39 2.79
N ASP A 59 -2.26 -5.80 3.88
CA ASP A 59 -2.25 -7.22 4.28
C ASP A 59 -3.17 -8.04 3.36
N THR A 60 -4.45 -7.73 3.32
CA THR A 60 -5.39 -8.38 2.41
C THR A 60 -6.17 -7.33 1.64
N VAL A 61 -6.60 -7.67 0.46
CA VAL A 61 -7.44 -6.80 -0.35
C VAL A 61 -8.62 -7.57 -0.91
N THR A 62 -9.80 -6.94 -0.85
CA THR A 62 -11.01 -7.48 -1.46
C THR A 62 -11.40 -6.63 -2.67
N ARG A 63 -11.77 -5.38 -2.44
CA ARG A 63 -12.20 -4.46 -3.50
C ARG A 63 -11.09 -3.52 -3.96
N GLY A 64 -10.09 -3.28 -3.12
CA GLY A 64 -9.03 -2.32 -3.41
C GLY A 64 -9.29 -0.92 -2.88
N THR A 65 -10.40 -0.69 -2.19
CA THR A 65 -10.76 0.64 -1.68
C THR A 65 -9.68 1.25 -0.79
N SER A 66 -9.17 0.47 0.17
CA SER A 66 -8.12 0.95 1.09
C SER A 66 -6.81 1.23 0.36
N ILE A 67 -6.48 0.40 -0.63
CA ILE A 67 -5.27 0.58 -1.46
C ILE A 67 -5.34 1.93 -2.18
N PHE A 68 -6.47 2.21 -2.84
CA PHE A 68 -6.57 3.41 -3.66
C PHE A 68 -6.83 4.65 -2.84
N GLU A 69 -7.36 4.53 -1.62
CA GLU A 69 -7.37 5.62 -0.67
C GLU A 69 -5.95 6.02 -0.29
N ALA A 70 -5.07 5.05 -0.06
CA ALA A 70 -3.66 5.30 0.21
C ALA A 70 -2.94 5.90 -1.00
N VAL A 71 -3.24 5.41 -2.21
CA VAL A 71 -2.70 5.97 -3.46
C VAL A 71 -3.01 7.47 -3.56
N GLU A 72 -4.27 7.84 -3.32
CA GLU A 72 -4.67 9.24 -3.38
C GLU A 72 -3.99 10.10 -2.32
N ALA A 73 -3.93 9.61 -1.08
CA ALA A 73 -3.27 10.34 0.01
C ALA A 73 -1.79 10.58 -0.30
N VAL A 74 -1.11 9.60 -0.87
CA VAL A 74 0.30 9.73 -1.27
C VAL A 74 0.46 10.76 -2.39
N ARG A 75 -0.42 10.74 -3.38
CA ARG A 75 -0.40 11.72 -4.47
C ARG A 75 -0.65 13.13 -3.97
N GLU A 76 -1.61 13.32 -3.08
CA GLU A 76 -1.92 14.61 -2.50
C GLU A 76 -0.78 15.14 -1.62
N PHE A 77 -0.04 14.24 -0.99
CA PHE A 77 1.16 14.60 -0.23
C PHE A 77 2.28 15.10 -1.16
N GLY A 78 2.30 14.67 -2.41
CA GLY A 78 3.33 15.04 -3.37
C GLY A 78 4.35 13.94 -3.66
N ALA A 79 4.02 12.70 -3.33
CA ALA A 79 4.83 11.54 -3.67
C ALA A 79 4.17 10.74 -4.80
N VAL A 80 4.88 9.78 -5.37
CA VAL A 80 4.45 9.08 -6.58
C VAL A 80 4.32 7.58 -6.31
N PRO A 81 3.10 7.03 -6.29
CA PRO A 81 2.91 5.58 -6.21
C PRO A 81 3.44 4.92 -7.49
N VAL A 82 4.36 3.97 -7.34
CA VAL A 82 4.99 3.30 -8.49
C VAL A 82 4.75 1.80 -8.52
N PHE A 83 4.25 1.23 -7.43
CA PHE A 83 4.03 -0.21 -7.32
C PHE A 83 3.05 -0.51 -6.20
N ILE A 84 2.21 -1.52 -6.39
CA ILE A 84 1.27 -2.00 -5.38
C ILE A 84 1.51 -3.49 -5.15
N THR A 85 1.63 -3.89 -3.90
CA THR A 85 1.71 -5.31 -3.52
C THR A 85 0.90 -5.55 -2.26
N VAL A 86 0.33 -6.74 -2.15
CA VAL A 86 -0.45 -7.17 -0.98
C VAL A 86 -0.06 -8.60 -0.64
N ILE A 87 -0.30 -9.01 0.60
CA ILE A 87 -0.02 -10.39 1.00
C ILE A 87 -1.04 -11.33 0.35
N VAL A 88 -2.34 -11.04 0.51
CA VAL A 88 -3.39 -11.89 -0.08
C VAL A 88 -4.42 -11.04 -0.80
N ASP A 89 -4.62 -11.32 -2.09
CA ASP A 89 -5.72 -10.74 -2.85
C ASP A 89 -6.92 -11.70 -2.77
N ARG A 90 -7.96 -11.27 -2.10
CA ARG A 90 -9.19 -12.05 -1.90
C ARG A 90 -10.25 -11.78 -2.95
N GLY A 91 -10.25 -10.59 -3.53
CA GLY A 91 -11.36 -10.12 -4.36
C GLY A 91 -11.14 -10.22 -5.86
N GLY A 92 -9.89 -10.12 -6.29
CA GLY A 92 -9.54 -10.17 -7.71
C GLY A 92 -9.82 -8.89 -8.49
N THR A 93 -10.36 -7.84 -7.86
CA THR A 93 -10.71 -6.59 -8.56
C THR A 93 -9.59 -5.54 -8.53
N CYS A 94 -8.66 -5.67 -7.60
CA CYS A 94 -7.59 -4.69 -7.42
C CYS A 94 -6.69 -4.60 -8.67
N ALA A 95 -6.45 -5.72 -9.34
CA ALA A 95 -5.64 -5.75 -10.55
C ALA A 95 -6.17 -4.82 -11.65
N ALA A 96 -7.48 -4.85 -11.89
CA ALA A 96 -8.11 -4.00 -12.89
C ALA A 96 -8.03 -2.52 -12.51
N MET A 97 -8.24 -2.21 -11.23
CA MET A 97 -8.15 -0.84 -10.73
C MET A 97 -6.72 -0.30 -10.85
N ALA A 98 -5.72 -1.12 -10.51
CA ALA A 98 -4.32 -0.74 -10.65
C ALA A 98 -3.95 -0.48 -12.11
N LYS A 99 -4.47 -1.30 -13.02
CA LYS A 99 -4.25 -1.12 -14.45
C LYS A 99 -4.83 0.21 -14.95
N GLU A 100 -6.02 0.58 -14.51
CA GLU A 100 -6.61 1.88 -14.85
C GLU A 100 -5.75 3.04 -14.36
N GLU A 101 -5.16 2.90 -13.18
CA GLU A 101 -4.27 3.92 -12.61
C GLU A 101 -2.86 3.90 -13.17
N GLY A 102 -2.53 2.92 -14.01
CA GLY A 102 -1.21 2.77 -14.58
C GLY A 102 -0.14 2.35 -13.57
N ILE A 103 -0.53 1.68 -12.48
CA ILE A 103 0.38 1.25 -11.43
C ILE A 103 0.53 -0.27 -11.48
N PRO A 104 1.75 -0.80 -11.61
CA PRO A 104 1.98 -2.25 -11.53
C PRO A 104 1.49 -2.82 -10.20
N TYR A 105 0.84 -3.99 -10.26
CA TYR A 105 0.28 -4.66 -9.10
C TYR A 105 0.64 -6.14 -9.12
N ILE A 106 1.27 -6.62 -8.06
CA ILE A 106 1.63 -8.03 -7.89
C ILE A 106 1.29 -8.45 -6.46
N PRO A 107 0.23 -9.26 -6.25
CA PRO A 107 -0.04 -9.86 -4.94
C PRO A 107 0.95 -11.01 -4.70
N LEU A 108 1.25 -11.31 -3.44
CA LEU A 108 2.04 -12.49 -3.11
C LEU A 108 1.23 -13.75 -3.29
N LEU A 109 -0.01 -13.73 -2.81
CA LEU A 109 -0.95 -14.84 -2.91
C LEU A 109 -2.32 -14.31 -3.31
N THR A 110 -3.11 -15.20 -3.92
CA THR A 110 -4.51 -14.91 -4.22
C THR A 110 -5.39 -15.91 -3.49
N ALA A 111 -6.69 -15.64 -3.39
CA ALA A 111 -7.63 -16.59 -2.80
C ALA A 111 -7.56 -17.98 -3.46
N PRO A 112 -7.53 -18.07 -4.82
CA PRO A 112 -7.34 -19.38 -5.47
C PRO A 112 -6.08 -20.13 -5.06
N ASP A 113 -4.97 -19.42 -4.81
CA ASP A 113 -3.73 -20.06 -4.33
C ASP A 113 -3.93 -20.77 -3.00
N LEU A 114 -4.87 -20.29 -2.20
CA LEU A 114 -5.19 -20.84 -0.89
C LEU A 114 -6.37 -21.83 -0.93
N GLY A 115 -6.89 -22.14 -2.10
CA GLY A 115 -7.98 -23.08 -2.28
C GLY A 115 -9.37 -22.46 -2.21
N TYR A 116 -9.49 -21.14 -2.32
CA TYR A 116 -10.76 -20.43 -2.26
C TYR A 116 -11.04 -19.69 -3.56
N ALA A 117 -12.31 -19.49 -3.88
CA ALA A 117 -12.66 -18.61 -4.99
C ALA A 117 -12.45 -17.15 -4.62
N PHE A 118 -12.23 -16.30 -5.62
CA PHE A 118 -12.25 -14.85 -5.40
C PHE A 118 -13.59 -14.44 -4.80
N GLY A 119 -13.54 -13.50 -3.85
CA GLY A 119 -14.72 -13.01 -3.15
C GLY A 119 -15.06 -13.81 -1.90
N SER A 120 -14.23 -14.75 -1.54
CA SER A 120 -14.42 -15.56 -0.32
C SER A 120 -14.03 -14.83 0.95
#